data_98e80709cf5d9b02e8ca5ccaa32a79fa
#
_entry.id   98e80709cf5d9b02e8ca5ccaa32a79fa
#
_cell.length_a   1.000
_cell.length_b   1.000
_cell.length_c   1.000
_cell.angle_alpha   90.00
_cell.angle_beta   90.00
_cell.angle_gamma   90.00
#
_symmetry.space_group_name_H-M   'P 1'
#
loop_
_entity.id
_entity.type
_entity.pdbx_description
1 polymer ?
#
loop_
_entity_poly.entity_id
_entity_poly.type
_entity_poly.pdbx_seq_one_letter_code
_entity_poly.pdbx_strand_id
1 'polypeptide(L)'
;YGLLDLQDAFELNIIDENDVRKIFELFCPEEIVLKVYEENISKLKKVSKLVAISIDKLARHVMEVFENNYDEIISDNQPNDLIEKFSDDRLKKGLKEAKDLATNKIFNEKRKIELELGAYNIIETLLNNLIPATYELYEKKELSKLSFRNKRALELMGEDLPNEDKSLYTMYQRVIDYIVGMTDNYAKYVANQLNGMGD
;
A
#
# COMPACT_ATOMS: atom_id res chain seq x y z
N TYR A 1 -1.59 6.75 -6.28
CA TYR A 1 -2.52 5.72 -5.80
C TYR A 1 -3.88 5.82 -6.53
N GLY A 2 -4.63 6.90 -6.46
CA GLY A 2 -6.01 6.97 -6.96
C GLY A 2 -6.27 6.50 -8.39
N LEU A 3 -5.34 6.68 -9.34
CA LEU A 3 -5.51 6.21 -10.73
C LEU A 3 -5.35 4.70 -10.90
N LEU A 4 -4.48 4.06 -10.12
CA LEU A 4 -4.32 2.60 -10.10
C LEU A 4 -5.52 1.94 -9.43
N ASP A 5 -5.98 2.50 -8.32
CA ASP A 5 -7.16 2.04 -7.59
C ASP A 5 -8.43 2.08 -8.46
N LEU A 6 -8.53 3.01 -9.42
CA LEU A 6 -9.67 3.08 -10.37
C LEU A 6 -9.76 1.85 -11.27
N GLN A 7 -8.64 1.28 -11.69
CA GLN A 7 -8.64 0.06 -12.53
C GLN A 7 -9.18 -1.13 -11.73
N ASP A 8 -8.66 -1.33 -10.53
CA ASP A 8 -9.06 -2.44 -9.67
C ASP A 8 -10.53 -2.30 -9.24
N ALA A 9 -10.95 -1.07 -8.90
CA ALA A 9 -12.33 -0.79 -8.54
C ALA A 9 -13.31 -1.01 -9.70
N PHE A 10 -12.90 -0.71 -10.92
CA PHE A 10 -13.69 -0.98 -12.11
C PHE A 10 -13.79 -2.50 -12.36
N GLU A 11 -12.71 -3.25 -12.22
CA GLU A 11 -12.71 -4.71 -12.35
C GLU A 11 -13.63 -5.37 -11.31
N LEU A 12 -13.65 -4.84 -10.09
CA LEU A 12 -14.50 -5.30 -8.99
C LEU A 12 -15.94 -4.77 -9.06
N ASN A 13 -16.31 -3.99 -10.10
CA ASN A 13 -17.61 -3.32 -10.26
C ASN A 13 -18.01 -2.38 -9.11
N ILE A 14 -17.03 -1.79 -8.43
CA ILE A 14 -17.24 -0.78 -7.37
C ILE A 14 -17.57 0.59 -7.99
N ILE A 15 -16.99 0.87 -9.15
CA ILE A 15 -17.24 2.06 -9.96
C ILE A 15 -17.68 1.67 -11.37
N ASP A 16 -18.46 2.54 -12.01
CA ASP A 16 -18.97 2.30 -13.36
C ASP A 16 -18.15 3.01 -14.45
N GLU A 17 -18.48 2.75 -15.70
CA GLU A 17 -17.82 3.33 -16.87
C GLU A 17 -17.96 4.85 -16.94
N ASN A 18 -19.05 5.42 -16.43
CA ASN A 18 -19.26 6.86 -16.42
C ASN A 18 -18.38 7.56 -15.38
N ASP A 19 -18.22 6.95 -14.20
CA ASP A 19 -17.31 7.44 -13.16
C ASP A 19 -15.87 7.52 -13.71
N VAL A 20 -15.44 6.45 -14.35
CA VAL A 20 -14.11 6.32 -14.95
C VAL A 20 -13.90 7.35 -16.06
N ARG A 21 -14.86 7.46 -16.98
CA ARG A 21 -14.79 8.37 -18.12
C ARG A 21 -14.65 9.84 -17.67
N LYS A 22 -15.48 10.29 -16.74
CA LYS A 22 -15.44 11.67 -16.22
C LYS A 22 -14.07 12.05 -15.67
N ILE A 23 -13.42 11.13 -14.96
CA ILE A 23 -12.09 11.35 -14.42
C ILE A 23 -11.06 11.45 -15.54
N PHE A 24 -11.07 10.50 -16.49
CA PHE A 24 -10.06 10.51 -17.57
C PHE A 24 -10.22 11.68 -18.54
N GLU A 25 -11.42 12.24 -18.71
CA GLU A 25 -11.64 13.48 -19.47
C GLU A 25 -10.92 14.69 -18.85
N LEU A 26 -10.56 14.64 -17.57
CA LEU A 26 -9.76 15.69 -16.91
C LEU A 26 -8.25 15.50 -17.18
N PHE A 27 -7.79 14.28 -17.32
CA PHE A 27 -6.37 13.99 -17.60
C PHE A 27 -6.04 14.02 -19.10
N CYS A 28 -6.98 13.60 -19.94
CA CYS A 28 -6.77 13.44 -21.39
C CYS A 28 -7.69 14.36 -22.18
N PRO A 29 -7.27 14.83 -23.37
CA PRO A 29 -8.19 15.42 -24.32
C PRO A 29 -9.34 14.48 -24.65
N GLU A 30 -10.56 15.02 -24.79
CA GLU A 30 -11.76 14.23 -25.08
C GLU A 30 -11.59 13.31 -26.31
N GLU A 31 -10.92 13.80 -27.33
CA GLU A 31 -10.61 13.04 -28.56
C GLU A 31 -9.81 11.76 -28.29
N ILE A 32 -8.89 11.79 -27.32
CA ILE A 32 -8.09 10.62 -26.92
C ILE A 32 -8.98 9.62 -26.15
N VAL A 33 -9.81 10.12 -25.26
CA VAL A 33 -10.74 9.28 -24.49
C VAL A 33 -11.70 8.58 -25.45
N LEU A 34 -12.34 9.31 -26.37
CA LEU A 34 -13.23 8.78 -27.38
C LEU A 34 -12.55 7.71 -28.27
N LYS A 35 -11.33 7.99 -28.72
CA LYS A 35 -10.55 7.07 -29.53
C LYS A 35 -10.30 5.73 -28.83
N VAL A 36 -9.97 5.77 -27.53
CA VAL A 36 -9.79 4.55 -26.73
C VAL A 36 -11.11 3.81 -26.55
N TYR A 37 -12.24 4.52 -26.39
CA TYR A 37 -13.56 3.89 -26.27
C TYR A 37 -14.05 3.26 -27.58
N GLU A 38 -13.64 3.76 -28.74
CA GLU A 38 -13.93 3.20 -30.07
C GLU A 38 -13.10 1.94 -30.38
N GLU A 39 -12.01 1.67 -29.68
CA GLU A 39 -11.20 0.48 -29.90
C GLU A 39 -11.98 -0.81 -29.59
N ASN A 40 -11.81 -1.82 -30.44
CA ASN A 40 -12.42 -3.14 -30.25
C ASN A 40 -11.63 -4.00 -29.25
N ILE A 41 -11.53 -3.52 -28.00
CA ILE A 41 -10.89 -4.20 -26.86
C ILE A 41 -11.84 -4.26 -25.67
N SER A 42 -11.54 -5.12 -24.68
CA SER A 42 -12.36 -5.22 -23.47
C SER A 42 -12.41 -3.90 -22.69
N LYS A 43 -13.48 -3.67 -21.95
CA LYS A 43 -13.67 -2.47 -21.12
C LYS A 43 -12.49 -2.28 -20.16
N LEU A 44 -12.04 -3.33 -19.49
CA LEU A 44 -10.90 -3.27 -18.58
C LEU A 44 -9.61 -2.81 -19.30
N LYS A 45 -9.34 -3.30 -20.49
CA LYS A 45 -8.20 -2.85 -21.30
C LYS A 45 -8.30 -1.37 -21.69
N LYS A 46 -9.50 -0.86 -21.94
CA LYS A 46 -9.71 0.58 -22.20
C LYS A 46 -9.35 1.41 -20.97
N VAL A 47 -9.81 1.00 -19.79
CA VAL A 47 -9.47 1.66 -18.52
C VAL A 47 -7.97 1.62 -18.28
N SER A 48 -7.33 0.45 -18.40
CA SER A 48 -5.86 0.30 -18.23
C SER A 48 -5.08 1.22 -19.17
N LYS A 49 -5.54 1.36 -20.43
CA LYS A 49 -4.90 2.24 -21.40
C LYS A 49 -5.03 3.72 -21.03
N LEU A 50 -6.21 4.13 -20.54
CA LEU A 50 -6.44 5.51 -20.07
C LEU A 50 -5.62 5.81 -18.81
N VAL A 51 -5.51 4.85 -17.88
CA VAL A 51 -4.62 4.95 -16.71
C VAL A 51 -3.18 5.20 -17.15
N ALA A 52 -2.67 4.39 -18.08
CA ALA A 52 -1.29 4.51 -18.57
C ALA A 52 -1.03 5.89 -19.23
N ILE A 53 -1.96 6.36 -20.07
CA ILE A 53 -1.84 7.69 -20.72
C ILE A 53 -1.87 8.80 -19.66
N SER A 54 -2.72 8.70 -18.65
CA SER A 54 -2.84 9.70 -17.60
C SER A 54 -1.58 9.75 -16.72
N ILE A 55 -1.00 8.59 -16.40
CA ILE A 55 0.23 8.50 -15.62
C ILE A 55 1.40 9.10 -16.41
N ASP A 56 1.55 8.79 -17.71
CA ASP A 56 2.60 9.37 -18.56
C ASP A 56 2.49 10.91 -18.61
N LYS A 57 1.28 11.43 -18.80
CA LYS A 57 1.04 12.88 -18.80
C LYS A 57 1.38 13.53 -17.47
N LEU A 58 0.94 12.91 -16.36
CA LEU A 58 1.25 13.41 -15.02
C LEU A 58 2.75 13.38 -14.73
N ALA A 59 3.44 12.30 -15.09
CA ALA A 59 4.89 12.17 -14.89
C ALA A 59 5.65 13.28 -15.61
N ARG A 60 5.32 13.55 -16.88
CA ARG A 60 5.91 14.66 -17.63
C ARG A 60 5.68 16.01 -16.97
N HIS A 61 4.44 16.26 -16.53
CA HIS A 61 4.11 17.53 -15.90
C HIS A 61 4.79 17.71 -14.54
N VAL A 62 4.90 16.62 -13.74
CA VAL A 62 5.67 16.63 -12.49
C VAL A 62 7.15 16.94 -12.75
N MET A 63 7.75 16.36 -13.79
CA MET A 63 9.14 16.65 -14.17
C MET A 63 9.32 18.13 -14.52
N GLU A 64 8.45 18.71 -15.35
CA GLU A 64 8.48 20.14 -15.70
C GLU A 64 8.37 21.03 -14.45
N VAL A 65 7.45 20.72 -13.54
CA VAL A 65 7.28 21.46 -12.29
C VAL A 65 8.50 21.31 -11.38
N PHE A 66 9.08 20.12 -11.29
CA PHE A 66 10.28 19.88 -10.50
C PHE A 66 11.47 20.66 -11.06
N GLU A 67 11.73 20.60 -12.36
CA GLU A 67 12.83 21.34 -13.01
C GLU A 67 12.68 22.85 -12.82
N ASN A 68 11.47 23.39 -12.99
CA ASN A 68 11.21 24.83 -12.83
C ASN A 68 11.31 25.33 -11.37
N ASN A 69 11.25 24.44 -10.39
CA ASN A 69 11.30 24.79 -8.96
C ASN A 69 12.49 24.13 -8.23
N TYR A 70 13.47 23.62 -8.97
CA TYR A 70 14.56 22.81 -8.42
C TYR A 70 15.31 23.50 -7.27
N ASP A 71 15.75 24.75 -7.45
CA ASP A 71 16.51 25.50 -6.44
C ASP A 71 15.70 25.75 -5.17
N GLU A 72 14.41 25.98 -5.31
CA GLU A 72 13.47 26.18 -4.20
C GLU A 72 13.27 24.87 -3.41
N ILE A 73 13.14 23.75 -4.11
CA ILE A 73 12.96 22.41 -3.53
C ILE A 73 14.22 22.00 -2.74
N ILE A 74 15.41 22.21 -3.31
CA ILE A 74 16.68 21.82 -2.68
C ILE A 74 17.01 22.72 -1.48
N SER A 75 16.55 23.97 -1.46
CA SER A 75 16.79 24.89 -0.33
C SER A 75 15.94 24.61 0.91
N ASP A 76 15.12 23.55 0.89
CA ASP A 76 14.20 23.12 1.98
C ASP A 76 13.18 24.22 2.42
N ASN A 77 12.95 25.20 1.56
CA ASN A 77 11.97 26.27 1.77
C ASN A 77 10.59 25.96 1.22
N GLN A 78 10.29 24.66 1.02
CA GLN A 78 9.04 24.20 0.39
C GLN A 78 8.09 23.58 1.39
N PRO A 79 7.10 24.32 1.90
CA PRO A 79 6.02 23.75 2.71
C PRO A 79 4.95 23.02 1.89
N ASN A 80 4.93 23.16 0.53
CA ASN A 80 3.80 22.77 -0.28
C ASN A 80 4.08 21.57 -1.18
N ASP A 81 3.06 20.74 -1.42
CA ASP A 81 3.07 19.63 -2.37
C ASP A 81 3.35 20.15 -3.80
N LEU A 82 4.16 19.43 -4.58
CA LEU A 82 4.41 19.74 -6.00
C LEU A 82 3.11 19.88 -6.82
N ILE A 83 2.06 19.21 -6.44
CA ILE A 83 0.75 19.28 -7.09
C ILE A 83 0.18 20.72 -7.00
N GLU A 84 0.44 21.44 -5.93
CA GLU A 84 -0.02 22.83 -5.78
C GLU A 84 0.65 23.78 -6.79
N LYS A 85 1.83 23.44 -7.27
CA LYS A 85 2.58 24.18 -8.28
C LYS A 85 2.20 23.85 -9.73
N PHE A 86 1.30 22.92 -9.96
CA PHE A 86 0.82 22.61 -11.30
C PHE A 86 0.21 23.85 -11.94
N SER A 87 0.56 24.13 -13.19
CA SER A 87 -0.06 25.19 -13.99
C SER A 87 -1.37 24.75 -14.67
N ASP A 88 -1.56 23.45 -14.84
CA ASP A 88 -2.77 22.87 -15.45
C ASP A 88 -3.84 22.57 -14.38
N ASP A 89 -4.83 23.46 -14.27
CA ASP A 89 -5.94 23.32 -13.34
C ASP A 89 -6.81 22.08 -13.60
N ARG A 90 -6.84 21.58 -14.85
CA ARG A 90 -7.56 20.33 -15.18
C ARG A 90 -6.90 19.14 -14.53
N LEU A 91 -5.57 19.10 -14.55
CA LEU A 91 -4.81 18.03 -13.88
C LEU A 91 -4.99 18.05 -12.36
N LYS A 92 -4.94 19.24 -11.75
CA LYS A 92 -5.25 19.41 -10.32
C LYS A 92 -6.65 18.90 -9.98
N LYS A 93 -7.64 19.31 -10.77
CA LYS A 93 -9.02 18.88 -10.61
C LYS A 93 -9.16 17.37 -10.79
N GLY A 94 -8.53 16.80 -11.82
CA GLY A 94 -8.54 15.37 -12.09
C GLY A 94 -7.97 14.54 -10.94
N LEU A 95 -6.83 14.96 -10.36
CA LEU A 95 -6.22 14.31 -9.21
C LEU A 95 -7.14 14.39 -7.98
N LYS A 96 -7.75 15.54 -7.74
CA LYS A 96 -8.69 15.72 -6.63
C LYS A 96 -9.91 14.81 -6.80
N GLU A 97 -10.57 14.83 -7.96
CA GLU A 97 -11.75 14.00 -8.22
C GLU A 97 -11.43 12.51 -8.17
N ALA A 98 -10.27 12.08 -8.68
CA ALA A 98 -9.81 10.70 -8.55
C ALA A 98 -9.61 10.29 -7.09
N LYS A 99 -9.00 11.17 -6.28
CA LYS A 99 -8.81 10.94 -4.85
C LYS A 99 -10.15 10.92 -4.09
N ASP A 100 -11.05 11.84 -4.39
CA ASP A 100 -12.38 11.91 -3.77
C ASP A 100 -13.22 10.67 -4.11
N LEU A 101 -13.17 10.20 -5.37
CA LEU A 101 -13.83 8.97 -5.77
C LEU A 101 -13.24 7.74 -5.06
N ALA A 102 -11.91 7.65 -5.01
CA ALA A 102 -11.23 6.58 -4.29
C ALA A 102 -11.61 6.57 -2.80
N THR A 103 -11.59 7.74 -2.15
CA THR A 103 -11.95 7.86 -0.73
C THR A 103 -13.41 7.48 -0.48
N ASN A 104 -14.34 7.96 -1.32
CA ASN A 104 -15.77 7.80 -1.05
C ASN A 104 -16.33 6.44 -1.49
N LYS A 105 -15.82 5.86 -2.57
CA LYS A 105 -16.35 4.60 -3.12
C LYS A 105 -15.43 3.41 -2.87
N ILE A 106 -14.11 3.57 -3.02
CA ILE A 106 -13.16 2.45 -2.97
C ILE A 106 -12.73 2.16 -1.54
N PHE A 107 -12.28 3.18 -0.81
CA PHE A 107 -11.74 2.98 0.55
C PHE A 107 -12.82 2.69 1.59
N ASN A 108 -14.06 3.12 1.34
CA ASN A 108 -15.22 2.84 2.20
C ASN A 108 -16.02 1.60 1.76
N GLU A 109 -15.51 0.85 0.77
CA GLU A 109 -16.15 -0.39 0.36
C GLU A 109 -16.05 -1.42 1.49
N LYS A 110 -17.18 -2.08 1.83
CA LYS A 110 -17.31 -2.95 3.00
C LYS A 110 -16.25 -4.07 3.02
N ARG A 111 -16.01 -4.70 1.86
CA ARG A 111 -15.03 -5.79 1.74
C ARG A 111 -13.61 -5.30 2.04
N LYS A 112 -13.27 -4.06 1.65
CA LYS A 112 -11.97 -3.47 1.95
C LYS A 112 -11.82 -3.21 3.45
N ILE A 113 -12.86 -2.66 4.10
CA ILE A 113 -12.88 -2.44 5.54
C ILE A 113 -12.69 -3.78 6.29
N GLU A 114 -13.38 -4.84 5.87
CA GLU A 114 -13.24 -6.17 6.45
C GLU A 114 -11.80 -6.72 6.30
N LEU A 115 -11.17 -6.52 5.13
CA LEU A 115 -9.78 -6.91 4.90
C LEU A 115 -8.79 -6.11 5.75
N GLU A 116 -8.99 -4.80 5.87
CA GLU A 116 -8.16 -3.94 6.72
C GLU A 116 -8.25 -4.33 8.19
N LEU A 117 -9.46 -4.53 8.72
CA LEU A 117 -9.66 -5.00 10.08
C LEU A 117 -9.01 -6.37 10.31
N GLY A 118 -9.11 -7.28 9.34
CA GLY A 118 -8.44 -8.57 9.36
C GLY A 118 -6.91 -8.43 9.40
N ALA A 119 -6.34 -7.52 8.61
CA ALA A 119 -4.91 -7.26 8.58
C ALA A 119 -4.40 -6.69 9.91
N TYR A 120 -5.14 -5.75 10.53
CA TYR A 120 -4.80 -5.25 11.87
C TYR A 120 -4.72 -6.38 12.90
N ASN A 121 -5.72 -7.25 12.94
CA ASN A 121 -5.73 -8.38 13.87
C ASN A 121 -4.58 -9.36 13.64
N ILE A 122 -4.21 -9.61 12.39
CA ILE A 122 -3.07 -10.46 12.04
C ILE A 122 -1.77 -9.85 12.55
N ILE A 123 -1.49 -8.58 12.24
CA ILE A 123 -0.28 -7.87 12.68
C ILE A 123 -0.22 -7.79 14.20
N GLU A 124 -1.33 -7.46 14.85
CA GLU A 124 -1.42 -7.44 16.33
C GLU A 124 -1.10 -8.81 16.94
N THR A 125 -1.64 -9.89 16.37
CA THR A 125 -1.35 -11.24 16.84
C THR A 125 0.13 -11.58 16.71
N LEU A 126 0.76 -11.27 15.57
CA LEU A 126 2.18 -11.51 15.35
C LEU A 126 3.04 -10.73 16.35
N LEU A 127 2.80 -9.43 16.49
CA LEU A 127 3.57 -8.57 17.40
C LEU A 127 3.38 -8.98 18.88
N ASN A 128 2.15 -9.24 19.32
CA ASN A 128 1.86 -9.61 20.70
C ASN A 128 2.46 -10.96 21.12
N ASN A 129 2.79 -11.83 20.17
CA ASN A 129 3.47 -13.08 20.46
C ASN A 129 5.00 -12.98 20.28
N LEU A 130 5.48 -12.35 19.23
CA LEU A 130 6.91 -12.33 18.91
C LEU A 130 7.71 -11.29 19.71
N ILE A 131 7.16 -10.12 20.00
CA ILE A 131 7.87 -9.08 20.74
C ILE A 131 8.12 -9.48 22.20
N PRO A 132 7.14 -9.97 22.99
CA PRO A 132 7.40 -10.46 24.34
C PRO A 132 8.34 -11.66 24.37
N ALA A 133 8.25 -12.58 23.40
CA ALA A 133 9.15 -13.72 23.30
C ALA A 133 10.60 -13.27 23.03
N THR A 134 10.80 -12.28 22.19
CA THR A 134 12.11 -11.68 21.92
C THR A 134 12.67 -10.96 23.13
N TYR A 135 11.81 -10.25 23.89
CA TYR A 135 12.24 -9.63 25.15
C TYR A 135 12.70 -10.66 26.18
N GLU A 136 11.97 -11.78 26.33
CA GLU A 136 12.38 -12.87 27.21
C GLU A 136 13.72 -13.49 26.77
N LEU A 137 13.96 -13.63 25.47
CA LEU A 137 15.23 -14.08 24.91
C LEU A 137 16.37 -13.10 25.25
N TYR A 138 16.12 -11.80 25.11
CA TYR A 138 17.10 -10.78 25.48
C TYR A 138 17.50 -10.84 26.94
N GLU A 139 16.55 -11.02 27.85
CA GLU A 139 16.80 -11.13 29.30
C GLU A 139 17.52 -12.41 29.67
N LYS A 140 17.11 -13.55 29.12
CA LYS A 140 17.64 -14.86 29.49
C LYS A 140 18.89 -15.30 28.72
N LYS A 141 19.17 -14.65 27.58
CA LYS A 141 20.33 -14.91 26.70
C LYS A 141 20.49 -16.36 26.25
N GLU A 142 19.42 -17.14 26.29
CA GLU A 142 19.43 -18.55 25.90
C GLU A 142 18.03 -19.04 25.58
N LEU A 143 17.84 -19.54 24.37
CA LEU A 143 16.54 -20.03 23.86
C LEU A 143 15.96 -21.17 24.71
N SER A 144 16.82 -22.02 25.28
CA SER A 144 16.42 -23.16 26.13
C SER A 144 15.75 -22.74 27.44
N LYS A 145 16.01 -21.52 27.91
CA LYS A 145 15.51 -20.98 29.18
C LYS A 145 14.17 -20.24 29.05
N LEU A 146 13.67 -20.05 27.85
CA LEU A 146 12.40 -19.38 27.62
C LEU A 146 11.24 -20.21 28.15
N SER A 147 10.13 -19.50 28.43
CA SER A 147 8.84 -20.17 28.61
C SER A 147 8.48 -20.98 27.36
N PHE A 148 7.79 -22.09 27.57
CA PHE A 148 7.48 -23.01 26.45
C PHE A 148 6.81 -22.28 25.26
N ARG A 149 5.82 -21.42 25.56
CA ARG A 149 5.09 -20.66 24.54
C ARG A 149 6.01 -19.72 23.75
N ASN A 150 6.82 -18.92 24.44
CA ASN A 150 7.71 -17.94 23.81
C ASN A 150 8.81 -18.61 22.99
N LYS A 151 9.34 -19.72 23.50
CA LYS A 151 10.29 -20.54 22.73
C LYS A 151 9.67 -20.99 21.41
N ARG A 152 8.45 -21.56 21.44
CA ARG A 152 7.76 -22.04 20.23
C ARG A 152 7.42 -20.90 19.27
N ALA A 153 7.01 -19.74 19.78
CA ALA A 153 6.75 -18.58 18.95
C ALA A 153 8.00 -18.14 18.18
N LEU A 154 9.16 -18.10 18.83
CA LEU A 154 10.42 -17.74 18.16
C LEU A 154 10.90 -18.83 17.20
N GLU A 155 10.71 -20.12 17.53
CA GLU A 155 11.05 -21.22 16.65
C GLU A 155 10.30 -21.19 15.30
N LEU A 156 9.09 -20.55 15.23
CA LEU A 156 8.38 -20.30 13.97
C LEU A 156 9.12 -19.36 13.03
N MET A 157 10.02 -18.53 13.54
CA MET A 157 10.82 -17.64 12.71
C MET A 157 11.93 -18.35 11.93
N GLY A 158 12.30 -19.60 12.33
CA GLY A 158 13.30 -20.40 11.65
C GLY A 158 14.66 -19.69 11.57
N GLU A 159 15.16 -19.46 10.36
CA GLU A 159 16.43 -18.77 10.11
C GLU A 159 16.39 -17.27 10.47
N ASP A 160 15.19 -16.71 10.62
CA ASP A 160 15.00 -15.31 11.00
C ASP A 160 14.99 -15.09 12.51
N LEU A 161 15.25 -16.11 13.30
CA LEU A 161 15.31 -16.04 14.77
C LEU A 161 16.29 -14.93 15.22
N PRO A 162 15.88 -14.03 16.14
CA PRO A 162 16.77 -13.00 16.68
C PRO A 162 17.97 -13.61 17.41
N ASN A 163 19.15 -13.03 17.17
CA ASN A 163 20.38 -13.44 17.85
C ASN A 163 20.45 -12.79 19.24
N GLU A 164 20.59 -13.62 20.29
CA GLU A 164 20.62 -13.23 21.70
C GLU A 164 21.79 -12.35 22.12
N ASP A 165 22.87 -12.33 21.32
CA ASP A 165 24.06 -11.49 21.57
C ASP A 165 23.89 -10.06 21.08
N LYS A 166 22.81 -9.76 20.36
CA LYS A 166 22.55 -8.43 19.82
C LYS A 166 21.82 -7.52 20.82
N SER A 167 21.80 -6.21 20.52
CA SER A 167 21.01 -5.26 21.28
C SER A 167 19.50 -5.56 21.13
N LEU A 168 18.72 -5.20 22.15
CA LEU A 168 17.26 -5.37 22.10
C LEU A 168 16.62 -4.70 20.88
N TYR A 169 17.11 -3.51 20.50
CA TYR A 169 16.69 -2.82 19.29
C TYR A 169 16.91 -3.67 18.03
N THR A 170 18.10 -4.24 17.88
CA THR A 170 18.44 -5.08 16.73
C THR A 170 17.55 -6.34 16.68
N MET A 171 17.29 -6.93 17.85
CA MET A 171 16.42 -8.09 17.96
C MET A 171 14.97 -7.78 17.57
N TYR A 172 14.44 -6.61 17.98
CA TYR A 172 13.11 -6.16 17.57
C TYR A 172 13.04 -5.83 16.09
N GLN A 173 14.07 -5.20 15.53
CA GLN A 173 14.15 -4.96 14.08
C GLN A 173 14.07 -6.29 13.29
N ARG A 174 14.75 -7.34 13.77
CA ARG A 174 14.67 -8.65 13.14
C ARG A 174 13.25 -9.23 13.12
N VAL A 175 12.49 -9.06 14.21
CA VAL A 175 11.08 -9.44 14.26
C VAL A 175 10.25 -8.63 13.25
N ILE A 176 10.47 -7.32 13.19
CA ILE A 176 9.77 -6.45 12.24
C ILE A 176 10.10 -6.84 10.80
N ASP A 177 11.37 -7.07 10.48
CA ASP A 177 11.83 -7.52 9.16
C ASP A 177 11.15 -8.84 8.76
N TYR A 178 11.07 -9.78 9.70
CA TYR A 178 10.38 -11.07 9.49
C TYR A 178 8.89 -10.86 9.16
N ILE A 179 8.18 -10.00 9.91
CA ILE A 179 6.76 -9.74 9.68
C ILE A 179 6.54 -9.02 8.35
N VAL A 180 7.34 -7.97 8.06
CA VAL A 180 7.23 -7.19 6.82
C VAL A 180 7.59 -8.02 5.57
N GLY A 181 8.48 -8.98 5.72
CA GLY A 181 8.86 -9.92 4.65
C GLY A 181 7.80 -10.99 4.32
N MET A 182 6.74 -11.11 5.13
CA MET A 182 5.68 -12.07 4.87
C MET A 182 4.77 -11.64 3.72
N THR A 183 4.30 -12.61 2.94
CA THR A 183 3.09 -12.41 2.12
C THR A 183 1.84 -12.41 3.01
N ASP A 184 0.74 -11.79 2.55
CA ASP A 184 -0.52 -11.74 3.30
C ASP A 184 -1.02 -13.13 3.71
N ASN A 185 -0.91 -14.11 2.81
CA ASN A 185 -1.32 -15.49 3.09
C ASN A 185 -0.44 -16.15 4.14
N TYR A 186 0.86 -15.89 4.11
CA TYR A 186 1.79 -16.45 5.10
C TYR A 186 1.60 -15.79 6.47
N ALA A 187 1.43 -14.48 6.53
CA ALA A 187 1.12 -13.75 7.77
C ALA A 187 -0.16 -14.29 8.43
N LYS A 188 -1.22 -14.50 7.63
CA LYS A 188 -2.47 -15.11 8.10
C LYS A 188 -2.25 -16.53 8.62
N TYR A 189 -1.48 -17.35 7.92
CA TYR A 189 -1.15 -18.71 8.35
C TYR A 189 -0.44 -18.69 9.71
N VAL A 190 0.63 -17.90 9.85
CA VAL A 190 1.39 -17.82 11.11
C VAL A 190 0.55 -17.28 12.26
N ALA A 191 -0.27 -16.24 12.01
CA ALA A 191 -1.19 -15.72 13.03
C ALA A 191 -2.21 -16.76 13.49
N ASN A 192 -2.75 -17.58 12.59
CA ASN A 192 -3.65 -18.70 12.93
C ASN A 192 -2.95 -19.75 13.78
N GLN A 193 -1.70 -20.12 13.47
CA GLN A 193 -0.92 -21.04 14.29
C GLN A 193 -0.71 -20.50 15.71
N LEU A 194 -0.37 -19.22 15.84
CA LEU A 194 -0.18 -18.56 17.14
C LEU A 194 -1.47 -18.47 17.97
N ASN A 195 -2.62 -18.35 17.32
CA ASN A 195 -3.94 -18.36 17.94
C ASN A 195 -4.51 -19.76 18.22
N GLY A 196 -3.80 -20.83 17.84
CA GLY A 196 -4.27 -22.22 17.97
C GLY A 196 -5.41 -22.58 16.99
N MET A 197 -5.52 -21.86 15.88
CA MET A 197 -6.48 -22.08 14.80
C MET A 197 -5.82 -22.72 13.56
N GLY A 198 -4.65 -23.34 13.74
CA GLY A 198 -3.98 -24.10 12.71
C GLY A 198 -4.69 -25.42 12.44
N ASP A 199 -4.82 -25.79 11.16
CA ASP A 199 -5.29 -27.12 10.73
C ASP A 199 -4.31 -28.22 11.10
#